data_4e062fde5bcc30e60b738c20c2f484d2
#
_entry.id   4e062fde5bcc30e60b738c20c2f484d2
#
_cell.length_a   1.000
_cell.length_b   1.000
_cell.length_c   1.000
_cell.angle_alpha   90.00
_cell.angle_beta   90.00
_cell.angle_gamma   90.00
#
_symmetry.space_group_name_H-M   'P 1'
#
loop_
_entity.id
_entity.type
_entity.pdbx_description
1 polymer ?
#
loop_
_entity_poly.entity_id
_entity_poly.type
_entity_poly.pdbx_seq_one_letter_code
_entity_poly.pdbx_strand_id
1 'polypeptide(L)'
;MRGLTQYASTNSVGASAQEEELLAFSIVTSHLANAASEEDRIRALYRNQQLWSCVLNDVALSTNRLPQTLKDDITRVGLWAMRYSTLAIPQRLPVAPLIEINRNIMDGLRDQIANLNKLPPPSLQRAAGQAVAV
;
A
#
# COMPACT_ATOMS: atom_id res chain seq x y z
N MET A 1 -7.18 -8.43 1.76
CA MET A 1 -6.65 -7.27 2.50
C MET A 1 -6.91 -7.32 4.00
N ARG A 2 -7.72 -8.26 4.48
CA ARG A 2 -7.91 -8.45 5.92
C ARG A 2 -6.63 -8.77 6.65
N GLY A 3 -5.69 -9.44 5.98
CA GLY A 3 -4.42 -9.80 6.58
C GLY A 3 -3.60 -8.61 7.08
N LEU A 4 -3.71 -7.48 6.42
CA LEU A 4 -2.99 -6.27 6.83
C LEU A 4 -3.40 -5.81 8.23
N THR A 5 -4.70 -5.81 8.50
CA THR A 5 -5.23 -5.39 9.79
C THR A 5 -4.84 -6.37 10.91
N GLN A 6 -4.86 -7.66 10.61
CA GLN A 6 -4.48 -8.68 11.57
C GLN A 6 -3.01 -8.60 11.94
N TYR A 7 -2.15 -8.39 10.95
CA TYR A 7 -0.72 -8.32 11.18
C TYR A 7 -0.30 -7.06 11.94
N ALA A 8 -1.03 -5.98 11.80
CA ALA A 8 -0.76 -4.76 12.53
C ALA A 8 -0.86 -4.95 14.05
N SER A 9 -1.55 -5.99 14.51
CA SER A 9 -1.70 -6.26 15.92
C SER A 9 -0.56 -7.09 16.52
N THR A 10 0.36 -7.60 15.69
CA THR A 10 1.46 -8.44 16.17
C THR A 10 2.80 -7.74 15.95
N ASN A 11 3.61 -7.72 16.99
CA ASN A 11 4.86 -6.95 16.98
C ASN A 11 5.96 -7.56 16.12
N SER A 12 5.81 -8.81 15.71
CA SER A 12 6.87 -9.54 15.02
C SER A 12 6.74 -9.50 13.51
N VAL A 13 5.77 -8.77 12.95
CA VAL A 13 5.41 -8.95 11.55
C VAL A 13 5.30 -7.66 10.73
N GLY A 14 6.01 -6.62 11.14
CA GLY A 14 6.03 -5.39 10.36
C GLY A 14 6.44 -5.64 8.91
N ALA A 15 7.53 -6.40 8.71
CA ALA A 15 8.01 -6.73 7.36
C ALA A 15 7.02 -7.62 6.62
N SER A 16 6.39 -8.60 7.29
CA SER A 16 5.40 -9.48 6.67
C SER A 16 4.16 -8.73 6.23
N ALA A 17 3.68 -7.78 7.02
CA ALA A 17 2.54 -6.94 6.66
C ALA A 17 2.88 -6.09 5.44
N GLN A 18 4.07 -5.50 5.40
CA GLN A 18 4.53 -4.71 4.27
C GLN A 18 4.71 -5.57 3.01
N GLU A 19 5.23 -6.78 3.17
CA GLU A 19 5.40 -7.72 2.06
C GLU A 19 4.05 -8.13 1.49
N GLU A 20 3.06 -8.37 2.33
CA GLU A 20 1.71 -8.70 1.89
C GLU A 20 1.07 -7.56 1.12
N GLU A 21 1.24 -6.34 1.59
CA GLU A 21 0.74 -5.15 0.92
C GLU A 21 1.43 -4.96 -0.43
N LEU A 22 2.75 -5.13 -0.47
CA LEU A 22 3.52 -5.08 -1.71
C LEU A 22 3.02 -6.11 -2.72
N LEU A 23 2.74 -7.33 -2.27
CA LEU A 23 2.19 -8.37 -3.14
C LEU A 23 0.84 -7.99 -3.71
N ALA A 24 -0.04 -7.43 -2.87
CA ALA A 24 -1.36 -6.99 -3.32
C ALA A 24 -1.25 -5.91 -4.40
N PHE A 25 -0.39 -4.90 -4.20
CA PHE A 25 -0.14 -3.88 -5.22
C PHE A 25 0.45 -4.47 -6.48
N SER A 26 1.38 -5.42 -6.35
CA SER A 26 2.02 -6.08 -7.50
C SER A 26 1.00 -6.81 -8.37
N ILE A 27 0.11 -7.57 -7.75
CA ILE A 27 -0.92 -8.34 -8.45
C ILE A 27 -1.87 -7.41 -9.20
N VAL A 28 -2.39 -6.40 -8.53
CA VAL A 28 -3.35 -5.46 -9.12
C VAL A 28 -2.70 -4.67 -10.26
N THR A 29 -1.47 -4.22 -10.04
CA THR A 29 -0.74 -3.45 -11.06
C THR A 29 -0.44 -4.30 -12.28
N SER A 30 -0.12 -5.57 -12.08
CA SER A 30 0.09 -6.52 -13.17
C SER A 30 -1.19 -6.70 -14.01
N HIS A 31 -2.35 -6.80 -13.35
CA HIS A 31 -3.62 -6.90 -14.06
C HIS A 31 -3.90 -5.65 -14.89
N LEU A 32 -3.61 -4.46 -14.35
CA LEU A 32 -3.76 -3.23 -15.13
C LEU A 32 -2.84 -3.20 -16.34
N ALA A 33 -1.59 -3.60 -16.16
CA ALA A 33 -0.59 -3.54 -17.22
C ALA A 33 -0.83 -4.58 -18.32
N ASN A 34 -1.42 -5.73 -17.97
CA ASN A 34 -1.56 -6.87 -18.88
C ASN A 34 -2.99 -7.08 -19.39
N ALA A 35 -3.90 -6.16 -19.13
CA ALA A 35 -5.28 -6.29 -19.60
C ALA A 35 -5.31 -6.34 -21.13
N ALA A 36 -5.82 -7.44 -21.68
CA ALA A 36 -5.82 -7.68 -23.11
C ALA A 36 -7.18 -7.37 -23.77
N SER A 37 -8.23 -7.16 -22.98
CA SER A 37 -9.57 -6.87 -23.47
C SER A 37 -10.18 -5.77 -22.62
N GLU A 38 -11.26 -5.18 -23.11
CA GLU A 38 -12.00 -4.18 -22.34
C GLU A 38 -12.59 -4.79 -21.06
N GLU A 39 -13.03 -6.02 -21.13
CA GLU A 39 -13.52 -6.72 -19.94
C GLU A 39 -12.41 -6.90 -18.89
N ASP A 40 -11.23 -7.31 -19.32
CA ASP A 40 -10.08 -7.45 -18.42
C ASP A 40 -9.69 -6.09 -17.82
N ARG A 41 -9.74 -5.04 -18.63
CA ARG A 41 -9.44 -3.68 -18.20
C ARG A 41 -10.41 -3.21 -17.12
N ILE A 42 -11.69 -3.39 -17.33
CA ILE A 42 -12.72 -3.03 -16.36
C ILE A 42 -12.52 -3.80 -15.06
N ARG A 43 -12.27 -5.09 -15.16
CA ARG A 43 -12.02 -5.93 -13.98
C ARG A 43 -10.79 -5.46 -13.20
N ALA A 44 -9.73 -5.11 -13.91
CA ALA A 44 -8.51 -4.59 -13.30
C ALA A 44 -8.76 -3.25 -12.59
N LEU A 45 -9.54 -2.36 -13.20
CA LEU A 45 -9.91 -1.09 -12.60
C LEU A 45 -10.72 -1.26 -11.32
N TYR A 46 -11.67 -2.20 -11.30
CA TYR A 46 -12.42 -2.51 -10.08
C TYR A 46 -11.50 -3.04 -8.98
N ARG A 47 -10.58 -3.91 -9.32
CA ARG A 47 -9.61 -4.43 -8.34
C ARG A 47 -8.72 -3.32 -7.80
N ASN A 48 -8.32 -2.40 -8.65
CA ASN A 48 -7.51 -1.26 -8.23
C ASN A 48 -8.28 -0.36 -7.27
N GLN A 49 -9.55 -0.13 -7.54
CA GLN A 49 -10.42 0.64 -6.66
C GLN A 49 -10.56 -0.03 -5.30
N GLN A 50 -10.75 -1.34 -5.28
CA GLN A 50 -10.86 -2.10 -4.03
C GLN A 50 -9.56 -2.05 -3.23
N LEU A 51 -8.42 -2.19 -3.89
CA LEU A 51 -7.12 -2.10 -3.25
C LEU A 51 -6.95 -0.76 -2.54
N TRP A 52 -7.19 0.33 -3.25
CA TRP A 52 -7.04 1.66 -2.68
C TRP A 52 -8.06 1.95 -1.58
N SER A 53 -9.27 1.40 -1.70
CA SER A 53 -10.27 1.49 -0.63
C SER A 53 -9.75 0.84 0.65
N CYS A 54 -9.14 -0.33 0.54
CA CYS A 54 -8.54 -1.00 1.70
C CYS A 54 -7.40 -0.20 2.30
N VAL A 55 -6.54 0.37 1.46
CA VAL A 55 -5.43 1.21 1.93
C VAL A 55 -5.95 2.43 2.69
N LEU A 56 -6.95 3.11 2.13
CA LEU A 56 -7.54 4.28 2.77
C LEU A 56 -8.19 3.94 4.10
N ASN A 57 -8.89 2.82 4.18
CA ASN A 57 -9.51 2.38 5.43
C ASN A 57 -8.45 2.07 6.49
N ASP A 58 -7.36 1.44 6.10
CA ASP A 58 -6.27 1.12 7.02
C ASP A 58 -5.59 2.39 7.55
N VAL A 59 -5.31 3.33 6.67
CA VAL A 59 -4.67 4.60 7.03
C VAL A 59 -5.56 5.42 7.96
N ALA A 60 -6.88 5.29 7.84
CA ALA A 60 -7.84 6.02 8.67
C ALA A 60 -7.98 5.43 10.07
N LEU A 61 -7.51 4.21 10.32
CA LEU A 61 -7.60 3.60 11.64
C LEU A 61 -6.71 4.35 12.63
N SER A 62 -7.23 4.54 13.85
CA SER A 62 -6.46 5.17 14.92
C SER A 62 -5.24 4.35 15.33
N THR A 63 -5.26 3.04 15.03
CA THR A 63 -4.16 2.13 15.31
C THR A 63 -3.05 2.20 14.27
N ASN A 64 -3.28 2.85 13.14
CA ASN A 64 -2.27 3.02 12.12
C ASN A 64 -1.20 4.01 12.61
N ARG A 65 0.05 3.59 12.62
CA ARG A 65 1.16 4.33 13.23
C ARG A 65 2.00 5.14 12.26
N LEU A 66 1.55 5.29 11.02
CA LEU A 66 2.26 6.13 10.08
C LEU A 66 2.25 7.59 10.54
N PRO A 67 3.30 8.37 10.24
CA PRO A 67 3.28 9.81 10.50
C PRO A 67 2.08 10.48 9.84
N GLN A 68 1.52 11.49 10.47
CA GLN A 68 0.32 12.14 9.95
C GLN A 68 0.52 12.73 8.57
N THR A 69 1.70 13.30 8.29
CA THR A 69 2.01 13.84 6.97
C THR A 69 1.93 12.76 5.89
N LEU A 70 2.44 11.57 6.19
CA LEU A 70 2.39 10.44 5.26
C LEU A 70 0.96 9.94 5.07
N LYS A 71 0.18 9.86 6.17
CA LYS A 71 -1.23 9.50 6.08
C LYS A 71 -1.99 10.46 5.18
N ASP A 72 -1.73 11.76 5.31
CA ASP A 72 -2.38 12.78 4.50
C ASP A 72 -2.03 12.62 3.02
N ASP A 73 -0.77 12.34 2.72
CA ASP A 73 -0.30 12.13 1.35
C ASP A 73 -0.94 10.89 0.74
N ILE A 74 -0.95 9.78 1.46
CA ILE A 74 -1.57 8.53 1.01
C ILE A 74 -3.06 8.73 0.78
N THR A 75 -3.73 9.45 1.68
CA THR A 75 -5.16 9.73 1.56
C THR A 75 -5.45 10.53 0.30
N ARG A 76 -4.65 11.57 0.04
CA ARG A 76 -4.83 12.39 -1.16
C ARG A 76 -4.64 11.59 -2.43
N VAL A 77 -3.57 10.82 -2.52
CA VAL A 77 -3.28 9.98 -3.67
C VAL A 77 -4.33 8.90 -3.84
N GLY A 78 -4.74 8.27 -2.75
CA GLY A 78 -5.74 7.21 -2.78
C GLY A 78 -7.12 7.69 -3.23
N LEU A 79 -7.54 8.86 -2.77
CA LEU A 79 -8.80 9.44 -3.22
C LEU A 79 -8.76 9.75 -4.72
N TRP A 80 -7.63 10.27 -5.19
CA TRP A 80 -7.43 10.47 -6.63
C TRP A 80 -7.49 9.16 -7.39
N ALA A 81 -6.78 8.13 -6.90
CA ALA A 81 -6.73 6.83 -7.55
C ALA A 81 -8.11 6.18 -7.65
N MET A 82 -8.91 6.27 -6.57
CA MET A 82 -10.28 5.74 -6.58
C MET A 82 -11.16 6.48 -7.56
N ARG A 83 -11.09 7.80 -7.59
CA ARG A 83 -11.87 8.61 -8.52
C ARG A 83 -11.47 8.32 -9.97
N TYR A 84 -10.17 8.28 -10.23
CA TYR A 84 -9.67 8.01 -11.57
C TYR A 84 -10.11 6.61 -12.04
N SER A 85 -9.99 5.61 -11.18
CA SER A 85 -10.39 4.24 -11.52
C SER A 85 -11.87 4.16 -11.89
N THR A 86 -12.72 4.90 -11.17
CA THR A 86 -14.16 4.94 -11.46
C THR A 86 -14.44 5.63 -12.79
N LEU A 87 -13.82 6.78 -13.04
CA LEU A 87 -14.03 7.54 -14.27
C LEU A 87 -13.45 6.85 -15.50
N ALA A 88 -12.37 6.10 -15.31
CA ALA A 88 -11.68 5.42 -16.41
C ALA A 88 -12.55 4.39 -17.12
N ILE A 89 -13.56 3.85 -16.44
CA ILE A 89 -14.44 2.85 -17.03
C ILE A 89 -15.32 3.46 -18.12
N PRO A 90 -16.24 4.42 -17.82
CA PRO A 90 -17.09 4.98 -18.85
C PRO A 90 -16.33 5.91 -19.82
N GLN A 91 -15.33 6.61 -19.34
CA GLN A 91 -14.60 7.58 -20.16
C GLN A 91 -13.41 6.98 -20.89
N ARG A 92 -13.15 5.71 -20.69
CA ARG A 92 -12.03 5.00 -21.33
C ARG A 92 -10.70 5.69 -21.18
N LEU A 93 -10.43 6.17 -19.95
CA LEU A 93 -9.18 6.81 -19.64
C LEU A 93 -8.04 5.79 -19.63
N PRO A 94 -6.81 6.18 -19.95
CA PRO A 94 -5.68 5.27 -19.93
C PRO A 94 -5.37 4.81 -18.51
N VAL A 95 -4.92 3.56 -18.36
CA VAL A 95 -4.57 3.01 -17.04
C VAL A 95 -3.15 3.38 -16.61
N ALA A 96 -2.34 3.93 -17.51
CA ALA A 96 -0.94 4.24 -17.23
C ALA A 96 -0.72 5.10 -15.97
N PRO A 97 -1.52 6.16 -15.70
CA PRO A 97 -1.33 6.93 -14.47
C PRO A 97 -1.54 6.12 -13.20
N LEU A 98 -2.46 5.16 -13.22
CA LEU A 98 -2.69 4.28 -12.07
C LEU A 98 -1.51 3.33 -11.88
N ILE A 99 -0.98 2.79 -12.96
CA ILE A 99 0.20 1.92 -12.92
C ILE A 99 1.38 2.69 -12.32
N GLU A 100 1.59 3.92 -12.75
CA GLU A 100 2.69 4.75 -12.25
C GLU A 100 2.57 4.99 -10.75
N ILE A 101 1.38 5.38 -10.28
CA ILE A 101 1.13 5.62 -8.86
C ILE A 101 1.34 4.35 -8.06
N ASN A 102 0.82 3.22 -8.53
CA ASN A 102 0.98 1.95 -7.84
C ASN A 102 2.46 1.54 -7.75
N ARG A 103 3.22 1.74 -8.82
CA ARG A 103 4.66 1.45 -8.81
C ARG A 103 5.43 2.32 -7.83
N ASN A 104 5.05 3.59 -7.70
CA ASN A 104 5.67 4.48 -6.73
C ASN A 104 5.41 3.99 -5.30
N ILE A 105 4.19 3.55 -5.00
CA ILE A 105 3.86 2.95 -3.71
C ILE A 105 4.67 1.67 -3.49
N MET A 106 4.79 0.83 -4.50
CA MET A 106 5.56 -0.41 -4.42
C MET A 106 7.03 -0.14 -4.11
N ASP A 107 7.61 0.86 -4.74
CA ASP A 107 9.00 1.26 -4.47
C ASP A 107 9.17 1.70 -3.02
N GLY A 108 8.24 2.50 -2.51
CA GLY A 108 8.24 2.91 -1.11
C GLY A 108 8.11 1.74 -0.15
N LEU A 109 7.25 0.76 -0.47
CA LEU A 109 7.09 -0.45 0.33
C LEU A 109 8.37 -1.29 0.34
N ARG A 110 9.03 -1.42 -0.80
CA ARG A 110 10.30 -2.15 -0.89
C ARG A 110 11.37 -1.50 -0.01
N ASP A 111 11.43 -0.18 0.00
CA ASP A 111 12.36 0.55 0.85
C ASP A 111 12.04 0.32 2.33
N GLN A 112 10.78 0.34 2.71
CA GLN A 112 10.35 0.07 4.08
C GLN A 112 10.72 -1.35 4.51
N ILE A 113 10.49 -2.33 3.65
CA ILE A 113 10.84 -3.73 3.92
C ILE A 113 12.35 -3.86 4.12
N ALA A 114 13.15 -3.25 3.25
CA ALA A 114 14.60 -3.27 3.37
C ALA A 114 15.06 -2.66 4.70
N ASN A 115 14.44 -1.56 5.11
CA ASN A 115 14.78 -0.90 6.36
C ASN A 115 14.39 -1.74 7.57
N LEU A 116 13.21 -2.37 7.54
CA LEU A 116 12.77 -3.25 8.62
C LEU A 116 13.68 -4.46 8.77
N ASN A 117 14.14 -5.02 7.66
CA ASN A 117 15.04 -6.17 7.67
C ASN A 117 16.44 -5.83 8.17
N LYS A 118 16.82 -4.56 8.14
CA LYS A 118 18.11 -4.08 8.68
C LYS A 118 18.05 -3.80 10.16
N LEU A 119 16.87 -3.70 10.76
CA LEU A 119 16.75 -3.40 12.18
C LEU A 119 17.15 -4.61 13.02
N PRO A 120 17.78 -4.37 14.20
CA PRO A 120 18.09 -5.47 15.11
C PRO A 120 16.79 -6.08 15.69
N PRO A 121 16.87 -7.29 16.31
CA PRO A 121 15.70 -7.87 16.98
C PRO A 121 15.10 -6.90 18.00
N PRO A 122 13.80 -7.06 18.31
CA PRO A 122 13.11 -6.10 19.20
C PRO A 122 13.80 -5.84 20.53
N SER A 123 14.44 -6.86 21.12
CA SER A 123 15.18 -6.71 22.37
C SER A 123 16.39 -5.75 22.24
N LEU A 124 17.11 -5.85 21.12
CA LEU A 124 18.27 -4.98 20.85
C LEU A 124 17.81 -3.59 20.45
N GLN A 125 16.71 -3.47 19.73
CA GLN A 125 16.13 -2.17 19.39
C GLN A 125 15.75 -1.40 20.64
N ARG A 126 15.18 -2.09 21.64
CA ARG A 126 14.80 -1.46 22.89
C ARG A 126 16.03 -0.94 23.62
N ALA A 127 17.09 -1.75 23.70
CA ALA A 127 18.33 -1.34 24.34
C ALA A 127 18.96 -0.13 23.63
N ALA A 128 18.99 -0.14 22.31
CA ALA A 128 19.50 0.97 21.51
C ALA A 128 18.67 2.24 21.71
N GLY A 129 17.35 2.10 21.76
CA GLY A 129 16.44 3.20 22.00
C GLY A 129 16.67 3.83 23.38
N GLN A 130 16.89 3.03 24.40
CA GLN A 130 17.19 3.52 25.73
C GLN A 130 18.53 4.27 25.77
N ALA A 131 19.53 3.76 25.07
CA ALA A 131 20.83 4.40 25.01
C ALA A 131 20.76 5.76 24.32
N VAL A 132 19.93 5.88 23.31
CA VAL A 132 19.74 7.13 22.57
C VAL A 132 18.89 8.13 23.37
N ALA A 133 17.97 7.65 24.18
CA ALA A 133 17.08 8.50 24.97
C ALA A 133 17.80 9.18 26.15
N VAL A 134 18.98 8.72 26.51
CA VAL A 134 19.80 9.36 27.51
C VAL A 134 20.53 10.55 26.94
#